data_b37ac26497ed1970eee777378825140d
#
_entry.id   b37ac26497ed1970eee777378825140d
#
_cell.length_a   1.000
_cell.length_b   1.000
_cell.length_c   1.000
_cell.angle_alpha   90.00
_cell.angle_beta   90.00
_cell.angle_gamma   90.00
#
_symmetry.space_group_name_H-M   'P 1'
#
loop_
_entity.id
_entity.type
_entity.pdbx_description
1 polymer ?
#
loop_
_entity_poly.entity_id
_entity_poly.type
_entity_poly.pdbx_seq_one_letter_code
_entity_poly.pdbx_strand_id
1 'polypeptide(L)'
;MSENKIELSSSDFEEDRYSRLRLSPWWDQERLKNATIMVVGAGALGNELIKDLTLLGIGKILVIDMDKIEHTNLTRSVLYRAKDVGRYKSDVAAERAQEMNPDVKTKSFTCNIIDDMGLGVFRRMDVVLGGLDNREARLSINQSCYKVNKPWIDGAIEALNGFARVFIPPEGACYECTMSETDWMLINKRKSCALLTHEQMAEGKIPTTPTSSAIIAGVQVQELLKLLHSDRGLPTLAGKCYVFNGLTHDSYVVEYQRKPDCMSHDTYEEIEERPWSVRTMTLKNLISEIKKEMGENAVLDLDRDIATVAKCTCGECKDIYAPVHKLRGVDIVCPSCGKTMSFETIHSIDGSEQFLDKTAFEIGIPLLHIVAGRCGYEMRYFEFTSDTDEVFEGL
;
A
#
# COMPACT_ATOMS: atom_id res chain seq x y z
N MET A 1 3.62 -35.56 42.74
CA MET A 1 3.50 -34.79 41.46
C MET A 1 2.72 -35.68 40.51
N SER A 2 1.43 -35.44 40.39
CA SER A 2 0.56 -36.20 39.47
C SER A 2 0.76 -35.65 38.06
N GLU A 3 1.30 -36.48 37.19
CA GLU A 3 1.28 -36.20 35.74
C GLU A 3 -0.18 -36.21 35.28
N ASN A 4 -0.74 -35.05 35.01
CA ASN A 4 -1.98 -34.92 34.26
C ASN A 4 -1.71 -35.36 32.82
N LYS A 5 -1.87 -36.60 32.50
CA LYS A 5 -2.03 -37.08 31.13
C LYS A 5 -3.34 -36.53 30.58
N ILE A 6 -3.26 -35.61 29.66
CA ILE A 6 -4.41 -35.23 28.82
C ILE A 6 -4.59 -36.36 27.83
N GLU A 7 -5.58 -37.26 28.08
CA GLU A 7 -6.04 -38.20 27.08
C GLU A 7 -6.94 -37.45 26.09
N LEU A 8 -6.37 -37.10 24.94
CA LEU A 8 -7.15 -36.62 23.81
C LEU A 8 -7.83 -37.80 23.15
N SER A 9 -9.16 -37.91 23.26
CA SER A 9 -9.94 -38.88 22.51
C SER A 9 -9.96 -38.48 21.03
N SER A 10 -9.72 -39.41 20.14
CA SER A 10 -9.70 -39.20 18.68
C SER A 10 -11.08 -38.86 18.09
N SER A 11 -12.13 -38.76 18.91
CA SER A 11 -13.52 -38.50 18.50
C SER A 11 -13.92 -37.01 18.58
N ASP A 12 -13.09 -36.11 19.12
CA ASP A 12 -13.48 -34.75 19.43
C ASP A 12 -12.89 -33.68 18.46
N PHE A 13 -12.14 -34.10 17.46
CA PHE A 13 -11.59 -33.19 16.45
C PHE A 13 -11.99 -33.66 15.04
N GLU A 14 -12.94 -32.97 14.41
CA GLU A 14 -13.02 -32.99 12.95
C GLU A 14 -11.69 -32.47 12.44
N GLU A 15 -10.88 -33.32 11.78
CA GLU A 15 -9.63 -32.91 11.16
C GLU A 15 -9.96 -31.99 9.99
N ASP A 16 -9.69 -30.69 10.16
CA ASP A 16 -9.68 -29.70 9.09
C ASP A 16 -8.23 -29.33 8.68
N ARG A 17 -8.10 -28.50 7.66
CA ARG A 17 -6.79 -28.06 7.15
C ARG A 17 -5.91 -27.34 8.18
N TYR A 18 -6.48 -26.80 9.26
CA TYR A 18 -5.81 -26.02 10.30
C TYR A 18 -5.55 -26.80 11.59
N SER A 19 -5.95 -28.06 11.68
CA SER A 19 -5.86 -28.86 12.91
C SER A 19 -4.46 -28.93 13.48
N ARG A 20 -3.43 -29.05 12.60
CA ARG A 20 -2.02 -29.08 13.03
C ARG A 20 -1.52 -27.73 13.57
N LEU A 21 -2.03 -26.62 13.04
CA LEU A 21 -1.66 -25.28 13.51
C LEU A 21 -2.20 -25.02 14.91
N ARG A 22 -3.39 -25.50 15.22
CA ARG A 22 -4.03 -25.41 16.54
C ARG A 22 -3.30 -26.17 17.64
N LEU A 23 -2.33 -27.03 17.31
CA LEU A 23 -1.48 -27.67 18.32
C LEU A 23 -0.50 -26.66 18.97
N SER A 24 -0.28 -25.50 18.38
CA SER A 24 0.49 -24.43 18.99
C SER A 24 -0.34 -23.71 20.05
N PRO A 25 0.10 -23.63 21.33
CA PRO A 25 -0.71 -23.08 22.42
C PRO A 25 -1.11 -21.61 22.26
N TRP A 26 -0.35 -20.84 21.48
CA TRP A 26 -0.62 -19.43 21.22
C TRP A 26 -1.46 -19.20 19.95
N TRP A 27 -1.69 -20.22 19.13
CA TRP A 27 -2.40 -20.12 17.85
C TRP A 27 -3.90 -19.92 18.05
N ASP A 28 -4.45 -18.94 17.33
CA ASP A 28 -5.88 -18.66 17.30
C ASP A 28 -6.33 -18.51 15.84
N GLN A 29 -6.96 -19.55 15.29
CA GLN A 29 -7.40 -19.56 13.89
C GLN A 29 -8.51 -18.54 13.60
N GLU A 30 -9.35 -18.23 14.57
CA GLU A 30 -10.44 -17.26 14.38
C GLU A 30 -9.91 -15.84 14.16
N ARG A 31 -8.77 -15.50 14.77
CA ARG A 31 -8.10 -14.21 14.48
C ARG A 31 -7.66 -14.12 13.03
N LEU A 32 -7.09 -15.20 12.49
CA LEU A 32 -6.65 -15.23 11.09
C LEU A 32 -7.85 -15.13 10.15
N LYS A 33 -8.94 -15.84 10.44
CA LYS A 33 -10.18 -15.79 9.64
C LYS A 33 -10.84 -14.41 9.63
N ASN A 34 -10.68 -13.64 10.70
CA ASN A 34 -11.24 -12.30 10.80
C ASN A 34 -10.29 -11.21 10.27
N ALA A 35 -9.02 -11.55 10.06
CA ALA A 35 -8.01 -10.59 9.61
C ALA A 35 -8.21 -10.17 8.16
N THR A 36 -7.94 -8.88 7.91
CA THR A 36 -7.93 -8.26 6.58
C THR A 36 -6.53 -7.75 6.26
N ILE A 37 -5.87 -8.37 5.31
CA ILE A 37 -4.47 -8.10 4.95
C ILE A 37 -4.38 -7.52 3.54
N MET A 38 -3.65 -6.43 3.40
CA MET A 38 -3.30 -5.87 2.10
C MET A 38 -1.91 -6.37 1.70
N VAL A 39 -1.80 -6.95 0.50
CA VAL A 39 -0.52 -7.30 -0.12
C VAL A 39 -0.27 -6.36 -1.29
N VAL A 40 0.77 -5.55 -1.21
CA VAL A 40 1.15 -4.60 -2.26
C VAL A 40 2.35 -5.13 -3.03
N GLY A 41 2.14 -5.37 -4.32
CA GLY A 41 3.06 -6.06 -5.21
C GLY A 41 2.76 -7.57 -5.26
N ALA A 42 2.45 -8.08 -6.45
CA ALA A 42 2.22 -9.50 -6.75
C ALA A 42 3.36 -10.08 -7.61
N GLY A 43 4.59 -9.56 -7.44
CA GLY A 43 5.81 -10.09 -8.02
C GLY A 43 6.30 -11.37 -7.31
N ALA A 44 7.60 -11.65 -7.36
CA ALA A 44 8.19 -12.84 -6.74
C ALA A 44 7.86 -12.96 -5.25
N LEU A 45 8.11 -11.88 -4.49
CA LEU A 45 7.87 -11.84 -3.06
C LEU A 45 6.37 -11.88 -2.73
N GLY A 46 5.56 -11.06 -3.43
CA GLY A 46 4.11 -11.03 -3.22
C GLY A 46 3.42 -12.35 -3.53
N ASN A 47 3.90 -13.12 -4.51
CA ASN A 47 3.39 -14.46 -4.79
C ASN A 47 3.57 -15.41 -3.59
N GLU A 48 4.74 -15.39 -2.95
CA GLU A 48 5.01 -16.18 -1.75
C GLU A 48 4.16 -15.72 -0.56
N LEU A 49 4.04 -14.40 -0.36
CA LEU A 49 3.17 -13.83 0.68
C LEU A 49 1.72 -14.31 0.51
N ILE A 50 1.14 -14.14 -0.69
CA ILE A 50 -0.25 -14.52 -0.96
C ILE A 50 -0.45 -16.01 -0.76
N LYS A 51 0.48 -16.86 -1.23
CA LYS A 51 0.46 -18.31 -1.00
C LYS A 51 0.42 -18.64 0.50
N ASP A 52 1.32 -18.06 1.30
CA ASP A 52 1.42 -18.37 2.72
C ASP A 52 0.19 -17.88 3.49
N LEU A 53 -0.31 -16.67 3.22
CA LEU A 53 -1.54 -16.14 3.81
C LEU A 53 -2.75 -17.04 3.51
N THR A 54 -2.83 -17.53 2.28
CA THR A 54 -3.91 -18.41 1.82
C THR A 54 -3.86 -19.77 2.53
N LEU A 55 -2.68 -20.35 2.64
CA LEU A 55 -2.50 -21.63 3.34
C LEU A 55 -2.80 -21.54 4.83
N LEU A 56 -2.49 -20.39 5.45
CA LEU A 56 -2.78 -20.09 6.85
C LEU A 56 -4.25 -19.77 7.12
N GLY A 57 -5.04 -19.50 6.08
CA GLY A 57 -6.46 -19.17 6.20
C GLY A 57 -6.72 -17.77 6.70
N ILE A 58 -5.96 -16.78 6.22
CA ILE A 58 -6.29 -15.36 6.41
C ILE A 58 -7.64 -15.09 5.74
N GLY A 59 -8.57 -14.50 6.48
CA GLY A 59 -9.96 -14.39 6.02
C GLY A 59 -10.13 -13.51 4.79
N LYS A 60 -9.40 -12.38 4.73
CA LYS A 60 -9.52 -11.41 3.62
C LYS A 60 -8.15 -10.93 3.17
N ILE A 61 -7.90 -11.01 1.86
CA ILE A 61 -6.64 -10.57 1.24
C ILE A 61 -6.95 -9.60 0.10
N LEU A 62 -6.48 -8.35 0.23
CA LEU A 62 -6.48 -7.38 -0.86
C LEU A 62 -5.14 -7.48 -1.60
N VAL A 63 -5.17 -7.71 -2.90
CA VAL A 63 -3.99 -7.85 -3.75
C VAL A 63 -3.87 -6.66 -4.68
N ILE A 64 -2.83 -5.86 -4.54
CA ILE A 64 -2.62 -4.64 -5.32
C ILE A 64 -1.37 -4.79 -6.18
N ASP A 65 -1.54 -4.73 -7.50
CA ASP A 65 -0.45 -4.71 -8.48
C ASP A 65 -0.97 -4.19 -9.81
N MET A 66 -0.27 -3.26 -10.45
CA MET A 66 -0.69 -2.66 -11.72
C MET A 66 -0.14 -3.37 -12.96
N ASP A 67 0.81 -4.28 -12.78
CA ASP A 67 1.55 -4.92 -13.88
C ASP A 67 0.82 -6.13 -14.46
N LYS A 68 1.24 -6.48 -15.67
CA LYS A 68 0.89 -7.74 -16.33
C LYS A 68 1.97 -8.79 -16.10
N ILE A 69 1.54 -10.04 -16.18
CA ILE A 69 2.42 -11.19 -16.10
C ILE A 69 3.26 -11.28 -17.39
N GLU A 70 4.57 -11.38 -17.22
CA GLU A 70 5.54 -11.62 -18.30
C GLU A 70 6.15 -13.01 -18.19
N HIS A 71 6.69 -13.53 -19.30
CA HIS A 71 7.41 -14.82 -19.32
C HIS A 71 8.54 -14.88 -18.27
N THR A 72 9.24 -13.77 -18.07
CA THR A 72 10.33 -13.63 -17.10
C THR A 72 9.87 -13.81 -15.65
N ASN A 73 8.58 -13.63 -15.35
CA ASN A 73 8.04 -13.82 -13.99
C ASN A 73 7.89 -15.30 -13.63
N LEU A 74 7.71 -16.19 -14.61
CA LEU A 74 7.38 -17.60 -14.39
C LEU A 74 8.48 -18.39 -13.65
N THR A 75 9.71 -17.88 -13.61
CA THR A 75 10.83 -18.52 -12.90
C THR A 75 10.79 -18.34 -11.38
N ARG A 76 9.97 -17.38 -10.89
CA ARG A 76 9.97 -16.97 -9.48
C ARG A 76 8.60 -16.58 -8.90
N SER A 77 7.53 -16.85 -9.64
CA SER A 77 6.15 -16.50 -9.22
C SER A 77 5.29 -17.76 -9.21
N VAL A 78 5.13 -18.35 -8.02
CA VAL A 78 4.53 -19.67 -7.82
C VAL A 78 3.05 -19.75 -8.23
N LEU A 79 2.32 -18.64 -8.22
CA LEU A 79 0.90 -18.57 -8.54
C LEU A 79 0.63 -18.51 -10.06
N TYR A 80 1.64 -18.14 -10.87
CA TYR A 80 1.45 -17.93 -12.32
C TYR A 80 1.79 -19.16 -13.17
N ARG A 81 1.15 -19.26 -14.32
CA ARG A 81 1.33 -20.30 -15.32
C ARG A 81 1.59 -19.66 -16.69
N ALA A 82 2.15 -20.40 -17.62
CA ALA A 82 2.43 -19.90 -18.98
C ALA A 82 1.19 -19.33 -19.68
N LYS A 83 0.01 -19.90 -19.43
CA LYS A 83 -1.27 -19.41 -19.97
C LYS A 83 -1.72 -18.05 -19.42
N ASP A 84 -1.15 -17.62 -18.32
CA ASP A 84 -1.53 -16.38 -17.63
C ASP A 84 -0.73 -15.16 -18.13
N VAL A 85 0.26 -15.36 -18.99
CA VAL A 85 1.06 -14.28 -19.58
C VAL A 85 0.17 -13.28 -20.31
N GLY A 86 0.35 -11.99 -20.00
CA GLY A 86 -0.47 -10.88 -20.50
C GLY A 86 -1.67 -10.51 -19.64
N ARG A 87 -2.09 -11.37 -18.69
CA ARG A 87 -3.12 -11.03 -17.68
C ARG A 87 -2.50 -10.18 -16.56
N TYR A 88 -3.33 -9.46 -15.82
CA TYR A 88 -2.86 -8.69 -14.67
C TYR A 88 -2.43 -9.59 -13.52
N LYS A 89 -1.33 -9.21 -12.86
CA LYS A 89 -0.73 -9.95 -11.75
C LYS A 89 -1.68 -10.07 -10.56
N SER A 90 -2.32 -8.97 -10.18
CA SER A 90 -3.28 -8.90 -9.07
C SER A 90 -4.45 -9.86 -9.27
N ASP A 91 -5.05 -9.87 -10.47
CA ASP A 91 -6.22 -10.71 -10.77
C ASP A 91 -5.88 -12.19 -10.68
N VAL A 92 -4.80 -12.61 -11.34
CA VAL A 92 -4.41 -14.02 -11.35
C VAL A 92 -3.99 -14.49 -9.96
N ALA A 93 -3.30 -13.64 -9.19
CA ALA A 93 -2.90 -13.99 -7.82
C ALA A 93 -4.13 -14.18 -6.91
N ALA A 94 -5.12 -13.29 -7.00
CA ALA A 94 -6.37 -13.39 -6.25
C ALA A 94 -7.17 -14.65 -6.62
N GLU A 95 -7.33 -14.96 -7.93
CA GLU A 95 -7.97 -16.19 -8.41
C GLU A 95 -7.28 -17.45 -7.85
N ARG A 96 -5.94 -17.50 -7.92
CA ARG A 96 -5.18 -18.65 -7.42
C ARG A 96 -5.28 -18.83 -5.91
N ALA A 97 -5.32 -17.75 -5.16
CA ALA A 97 -5.54 -17.81 -3.72
C ALA A 97 -6.90 -18.47 -3.40
N GLN A 98 -7.97 -18.07 -4.07
CA GLN A 98 -9.30 -18.69 -3.89
C GLN A 98 -9.35 -20.16 -4.35
N GLU A 99 -8.64 -20.52 -5.44
CA GLU A 99 -8.53 -21.92 -5.86
C GLU A 99 -7.81 -22.78 -4.82
N MET A 100 -6.77 -22.23 -4.15
CA MET A 100 -6.01 -22.93 -3.10
C MET A 100 -6.80 -23.09 -1.81
N ASN A 101 -7.56 -22.07 -1.43
CA ASN A 101 -8.37 -22.07 -0.22
C ASN A 101 -9.67 -21.28 -0.44
N PRO A 102 -10.79 -21.95 -0.71
CA PRO A 102 -12.08 -21.30 -0.93
C PRO A 102 -12.64 -20.52 0.25
N ASP A 103 -12.14 -20.77 1.47
CA ASP A 103 -12.57 -20.04 2.68
C ASP A 103 -11.94 -18.64 2.76
N VAL A 104 -10.86 -18.40 2.00
CA VAL A 104 -10.18 -17.10 1.94
C VAL A 104 -10.85 -16.22 0.89
N LYS A 105 -11.29 -15.04 1.29
CA LYS A 105 -11.82 -14.05 0.37
C LYS A 105 -10.71 -13.18 -0.18
N THR A 106 -10.70 -12.97 -1.49
CA THR A 106 -9.67 -12.16 -2.14
C THR A 106 -10.29 -11.10 -3.03
N LYS A 107 -9.68 -9.93 -3.06
CA LYS A 107 -10.01 -8.86 -4.00
C LYS A 107 -8.76 -8.31 -4.64
N SER A 108 -8.77 -8.21 -5.98
CA SER A 108 -7.67 -7.63 -6.76
C SER A 108 -7.94 -6.16 -7.06
N PHE A 109 -6.87 -5.38 -7.06
CA PHE A 109 -6.86 -4.00 -7.55
C PHE A 109 -5.70 -3.83 -8.53
N THR A 110 -6.05 -3.63 -9.79
CA THR A 110 -5.08 -3.33 -10.86
C THR A 110 -4.86 -1.82 -10.89
N CYS A 111 -4.07 -1.32 -9.95
CA CYS A 111 -3.88 0.11 -9.76
C CYS A 111 -2.50 0.44 -9.19
N ASN A 112 -2.11 1.71 -9.26
CA ASN A 112 -0.93 2.22 -8.60
C ASN A 112 -1.25 2.54 -7.13
N ILE A 113 -0.56 1.89 -6.20
CA ILE A 113 -0.75 2.10 -4.76
C ILE A 113 -0.53 3.55 -4.32
N ILE A 114 0.33 4.28 -5.02
CA ILE A 114 0.68 5.68 -4.69
C ILE A 114 -0.53 6.60 -4.93
N ASP A 115 -1.27 6.35 -6.01
CA ASP A 115 -2.21 7.31 -6.57
C ASP A 115 -3.68 6.93 -6.43
N ASP A 116 -3.93 5.63 -6.48
CA ASP A 116 -5.28 5.13 -6.72
C ASP A 116 -5.91 4.53 -5.45
N MET A 117 -5.13 4.42 -4.35
CA MET A 117 -5.61 3.83 -3.11
C MET A 117 -5.83 4.90 -2.03
N GLY A 118 -7.07 5.03 -1.57
CA GLY A 118 -7.44 5.97 -0.52
C GLY A 118 -6.98 5.54 0.87
N LEU A 119 -6.70 6.50 1.75
CA LEU A 119 -6.26 6.26 3.14
C LEU A 119 -7.28 5.44 3.95
N GLY A 120 -8.57 5.58 3.68
CA GLY A 120 -9.63 4.79 4.33
C GLY A 120 -9.57 3.30 4.00
N VAL A 121 -8.95 2.91 2.88
CA VAL A 121 -8.67 1.49 2.59
C VAL A 121 -7.58 0.99 3.52
N PHE A 122 -6.47 1.72 3.67
CA PHE A 122 -5.42 1.38 4.64
C PHE A 122 -5.95 1.31 6.07
N ARG A 123 -6.84 2.23 6.45
CA ARG A 123 -7.46 2.28 7.79
C ARG A 123 -8.24 1.01 8.14
N ARG A 124 -8.78 0.32 7.14
CA ARG A 124 -9.55 -0.94 7.31
C ARG A 124 -8.69 -2.20 7.27
N MET A 125 -7.39 -2.08 7.07
CA MET A 125 -6.48 -3.23 7.13
C MET A 125 -6.01 -3.48 8.56
N ASP A 126 -5.76 -4.75 8.89
CA ASP A 126 -5.06 -5.12 10.11
C ASP A 126 -3.55 -4.93 9.94
N VAL A 127 -3.00 -5.36 8.82
CA VAL A 127 -1.58 -5.19 8.45
C VAL A 127 -1.44 -5.03 6.95
N VAL A 128 -0.46 -4.23 6.52
CA VAL A 128 -0.05 -4.11 5.11
C VAL A 128 1.27 -4.85 4.91
N LEU A 129 1.36 -5.68 3.87
CA LEU A 129 2.55 -6.41 3.47
C LEU A 129 3.10 -5.85 2.16
N GLY A 130 4.38 -5.46 2.15
CA GLY A 130 5.07 -4.96 0.96
C GLY A 130 5.91 -6.04 0.29
N GLY A 131 5.63 -6.29 -1.00
CA GLY A 131 6.43 -7.13 -1.90
C GLY A 131 6.92 -6.33 -3.12
N LEU A 132 7.48 -5.14 -2.87
CA LEU A 132 7.74 -4.09 -3.85
C LEU A 132 9.19 -4.08 -4.36
N ASP A 133 9.39 -3.47 -5.51
CA ASP A 133 10.70 -3.29 -6.15
C ASP A 133 11.15 -1.82 -6.21
N ASN A 134 10.32 -0.86 -5.77
CA ASN A 134 10.67 0.55 -5.82
C ASN A 134 10.50 1.28 -4.48
N ARG A 135 11.35 2.31 -4.27
CA ARG A 135 11.42 3.08 -3.02
C ARG A 135 10.25 4.04 -2.84
N GLU A 136 9.73 4.57 -3.93
CA GLU A 136 8.66 5.56 -3.90
C GLU A 136 7.35 4.95 -3.38
N ALA A 137 6.99 3.75 -3.88
CA ALA A 137 5.84 3.00 -3.38
C ALA A 137 5.99 2.63 -1.90
N ARG A 138 7.21 2.24 -1.45
CA ARG A 138 7.47 1.97 -0.04
C ARG A 138 7.29 3.21 0.83
N LEU A 139 7.78 4.36 0.38
CA LEU A 139 7.60 5.63 1.09
C LEU A 139 6.12 6.01 1.19
N SER A 140 5.37 5.87 0.09
CA SER A 140 3.93 6.14 0.06
C SER A 140 3.15 5.23 1.01
N ILE A 141 3.42 3.92 1.02
CA ILE A 141 2.80 2.98 1.97
C ILE A 141 3.15 3.37 3.40
N ASN A 142 4.42 3.69 3.67
CA ASN A 142 4.86 4.11 5.00
C ASN A 142 4.06 5.32 5.48
N GLN A 143 3.98 6.37 4.67
CA GLN A 143 3.23 7.59 4.99
C GLN A 143 1.74 7.30 5.19
N SER A 144 1.14 6.49 4.31
CA SER A 144 -0.26 6.11 4.44
C SER A 144 -0.54 5.31 5.72
N CYS A 145 0.30 4.33 6.03
CA CYS A 145 0.17 3.51 7.24
C CYS A 145 0.35 4.34 8.52
N TYR A 146 1.31 5.28 8.56
CA TYR A 146 1.50 6.17 9.71
C TYR A 146 0.33 7.13 9.89
N LYS A 147 -0.18 7.76 8.83
CA LYS A 147 -1.35 8.65 8.90
C LYS A 147 -2.57 7.97 9.54
N VAL A 148 -2.80 6.70 9.25
CA VAL A 148 -3.96 5.95 9.77
C VAL A 148 -3.62 4.93 10.86
N ASN A 149 -2.42 5.01 11.43
CA ASN A 149 -1.94 4.18 12.54
C ASN A 149 -2.08 2.66 12.27
N LYS A 150 -1.56 2.20 11.13
CA LYS A 150 -1.59 0.79 10.73
C LYS A 150 -0.18 0.20 10.61
N PRO A 151 0.07 -1.00 11.16
CA PRO A 151 1.36 -1.66 10.99
C PRO A 151 1.57 -2.10 9.55
N TRP A 152 2.83 -2.06 9.11
CA TRP A 152 3.20 -2.64 7.83
C TRP A 152 4.55 -3.35 7.89
N ILE A 153 4.71 -4.35 7.03
CA ILE A 153 5.90 -5.18 6.97
C ILE A 153 6.43 -5.14 5.54
N ASP A 154 7.62 -4.61 5.38
CA ASP A 154 8.28 -4.50 4.09
C ASP A 154 9.25 -5.66 3.88
N GLY A 155 9.27 -6.20 2.67
CA GLY A 155 10.27 -7.16 2.22
C GLY A 155 11.03 -6.66 1.00
N ALA A 156 12.31 -7.00 0.93
CA ALA A 156 13.11 -6.77 -0.26
C ALA A 156 14.10 -7.91 -0.48
N ILE A 157 14.38 -8.18 -1.74
CA ILE A 157 15.28 -9.26 -2.17
C ILE A 157 16.20 -8.77 -3.29
N GLU A 158 17.43 -9.23 -3.25
CA GLU A 158 18.44 -8.98 -4.28
C GLU A 158 19.30 -10.22 -4.43
N ALA A 159 19.22 -10.87 -5.59
CA ALA A 159 19.88 -12.14 -5.87
C ALA A 159 19.57 -13.20 -4.80
N LEU A 160 20.54 -13.59 -4.01
CA LEU A 160 20.40 -14.54 -2.89
C LEU A 160 20.20 -13.86 -1.53
N ASN A 161 20.25 -12.54 -1.47
CA ASN A 161 20.09 -11.76 -0.25
C ASN A 161 18.67 -11.24 -0.08
N GLY A 162 18.32 -10.87 1.14
CA GLY A 162 17.04 -10.22 1.40
C GLY A 162 16.91 -9.69 2.80
N PHE A 163 15.87 -8.90 3.02
CA PHE A 163 15.55 -8.36 4.32
C PHE A 163 14.04 -8.17 4.51
N ALA A 164 13.62 -8.29 5.77
CA ALA A 164 12.26 -7.98 6.20
C ALA A 164 12.31 -6.91 7.30
N ARG A 165 11.46 -5.88 7.19
CA ARG A 165 11.37 -4.74 8.12
C ARG A 165 9.96 -4.61 8.66
N VAL A 166 9.83 -4.37 9.95
CA VAL A 166 8.53 -4.25 10.62
C VAL A 166 8.38 -2.83 11.17
N PHE A 167 7.31 -2.17 10.77
CA PHE A 167 6.99 -0.81 11.18
C PHE A 167 5.62 -0.78 11.86
N ILE A 168 5.58 -0.28 13.09
CA ILE A 168 4.37 -0.20 13.90
C ILE A 168 4.17 1.25 14.35
N PRO A 169 3.31 2.01 13.65
CA PRO A 169 2.96 3.36 14.08
C PRO A 169 2.28 3.35 15.47
N PRO A 170 2.36 4.45 16.24
CA PRO A 170 3.13 5.66 15.95
C PRO A 170 4.57 5.59 16.43
N GLU A 171 4.97 4.50 17.08
CA GLU A 171 6.27 4.37 17.75
C GLU A 171 7.36 3.77 16.85
N GLY A 172 8.62 3.94 17.29
CA GLY A 172 9.77 3.38 16.62
C GLY A 172 10.17 4.13 15.34
N ALA A 173 11.21 3.60 14.68
CA ALA A 173 11.65 4.09 13.38
C ALA A 173 10.67 3.65 12.29
N CYS A 174 10.41 4.52 11.31
CA CYS A 174 9.63 4.21 10.13
C CYS A 174 10.55 3.93 8.92
N TYR A 175 9.97 3.59 7.75
CA TYR A 175 10.75 3.38 6.53
C TYR A 175 11.56 4.62 6.14
N GLU A 176 10.99 5.81 6.22
CA GLU A 176 11.71 7.06 5.92
C GLU A 176 12.91 7.29 6.85
N CYS A 177 12.83 6.87 8.12
CA CYS A 177 13.96 6.91 9.03
C CYS A 177 15.15 6.08 8.54
N THR A 178 14.91 5.02 7.77
CA THR A 178 15.95 4.15 7.21
C THR A 178 16.59 4.68 5.94
N MET A 179 16.01 5.70 5.33
CA MET A 179 16.46 6.25 4.04
C MET A 179 17.70 7.10 4.17
N SER A 180 18.62 6.90 3.23
CA SER A 180 19.83 7.71 3.03
C SER A 180 19.59 8.88 2.09
N GLU A 181 20.53 9.82 2.03
CA GLU A 181 20.52 10.90 1.01
C GLU A 181 20.51 10.34 -0.42
N THR A 182 21.19 9.23 -0.65
CA THR A 182 21.18 8.55 -1.96
C THR A 182 19.79 8.05 -2.33
N ASP A 183 19.01 7.52 -1.37
CA ASP A 183 17.64 7.08 -1.63
C ASP A 183 16.75 8.26 -2.04
N TRP A 184 16.89 9.40 -1.37
CA TRP A 184 16.19 10.64 -1.72
C TRP A 184 16.59 11.16 -3.09
N MET A 185 17.89 11.15 -3.42
CA MET A 185 18.35 11.55 -4.76
C MET A 185 17.74 10.66 -5.85
N LEU A 186 17.63 9.36 -5.62
CA LEU A 186 17.02 8.42 -6.58
C LEU A 186 15.53 8.67 -6.76
N ILE A 187 14.77 8.92 -5.68
CA ILE A 187 13.36 9.27 -5.76
C ILE A 187 13.16 10.59 -6.51
N ASN A 188 13.92 11.62 -6.15
CA ASN A 188 13.81 12.94 -6.79
C ASN A 188 14.20 12.89 -8.27
N LYS A 189 15.22 12.10 -8.63
CA LYS A 189 15.58 11.86 -10.04
C LYS A 189 14.43 11.20 -10.81
N ARG A 190 13.74 10.22 -10.24
CA ARG A 190 12.55 9.61 -10.86
C ARG A 190 11.40 10.60 -11.00
N LYS A 191 11.12 11.41 -9.99
CA LYS A 191 10.08 12.46 -10.04
C LYS A 191 10.37 13.54 -11.07
N SER A 192 11.63 13.99 -11.17
CA SER A 192 12.05 14.97 -12.19
C SER A 192 12.14 14.38 -13.59
N CYS A 193 12.26 13.07 -13.70
CA CYS A 193 12.35 12.32 -14.95
C CYS A 193 11.03 11.61 -15.30
N ALA A 194 9.87 12.21 -15.03
CA ALA A 194 8.57 11.76 -15.60
C ALA A 194 8.63 11.65 -17.16
N LEU A 195 9.76 12.02 -17.75
CA LEU A 195 10.13 11.96 -19.17
C LEU A 195 11.08 10.80 -19.51
N LEU A 196 11.39 9.88 -18.58
CA LEU A 196 12.30 8.77 -18.88
C LEU A 196 11.70 7.80 -19.90
N THR A 197 12.49 7.45 -20.90
CA THR A 197 12.15 6.41 -21.89
C THR A 197 12.14 5.02 -21.24
N HIS A 198 11.39 4.08 -21.84
CA HIS A 198 11.34 2.69 -21.39
C HIS A 198 12.71 2.02 -21.23
N GLU A 199 13.72 2.43 -21.99
CA GLU A 199 15.10 1.92 -21.92
C GLU A 199 15.80 2.35 -20.63
N GLN A 200 15.57 3.56 -20.15
CA GLN A 200 16.15 4.07 -18.89
C GLN A 200 15.49 3.47 -17.65
N MET A 201 14.25 2.98 -17.78
CA MET A 201 13.59 2.20 -16.72
C MET A 201 14.11 0.75 -16.62
N ALA A 202 14.71 0.21 -17.71
CA ALA A 202 15.26 -1.14 -17.73
C ALA A 202 16.61 -1.28 -17.00
N GLU A 203 17.36 -0.21 -16.83
CA GLU A 203 18.68 -0.19 -16.17
C GLU A 203 18.67 -0.47 -14.66
N GLY A 204 17.51 -0.74 -14.06
CA GLY A 204 17.37 -0.96 -12.61
C GLY A 204 16.75 -2.31 -12.23
N LYS A 205 16.65 -3.29 -13.13
CA LYS A 205 16.10 -4.62 -12.77
C LYS A 205 17.06 -5.37 -11.88
N ILE A 206 16.68 -5.52 -10.60
CA ILE A 206 17.43 -6.28 -9.60
C ILE A 206 17.19 -7.77 -9.85
N PRO A 207 18.25 -8.60 -9.94
CA PRO A 207 18.08 -10.04 -10.07
C PRO A 207 17.39 -10.60 -8.80
N THR A 208 16.43 -11.48 -9.00
CA THR A 208 15.64 -12.07 -7.91
C THR A 208 15.52 -13.56 -8.09
N THR A 209 15.57 -14.33 -7.00
CA THR A 209 15.42 -15.78 -7.01
C THR A 209 14.16 -16.21 -6.26
N PRO A 210 13.54 -17.35 -6.62
CA PRO A 210 12.39 -17.86 -5.86
C PRO A 210 12.76 -18.26 -4.43
N THR A 211 14.00 -18.70 -4.20
CA THR A 211 14.48 -19.10 -2.88
C THR A 211 14.57 -17.93 -1.89
N SER A 212 15.14 -16.80 -2.33
CA SER A 212 15.18 -15.59 -1.49
C SER A 212 13.78 -15.04 -1.25
N SER A 213 12.89 -15.10 -2.25
CA SER A 213 11.49 -14.71 -2.09
C SER A 213 10.78 -15.54 -1.03
N ALA A 214 10.93 -16.86 -1.06
CA ALA A 214 10.29 -17.76 -0.09
C ALA A 214 10.81 -17.54 1.34
N ILE A 215 12.12 -17.33 1.53
CA ILE A 215 12.72 -17.07 2.84
C ILE A 215 12.18 -15.75 3.43
N ILE A 216 12.25 -14.68 2.66
CA ILE A 216 11.86 -13.34 3.15
C ILE A 216 10.35 -13.24 3.34
N ALA A 217 9.52 -13.79 2.44
CA ALA A 217 8.08 -13.87 2.63
C ALA A 217 7.72 -14.66 3.89
N GLY A 218 8.39 -15.79 4.14
CA GLY A 218 8.21 -16.57 5.36
C GLY A 218 8.48 -15.75 6.63
N VAL A 219 9.54 -14.93 6.63
CA VAL A 219 9.82 -14.02 7.76
C VAL A 219 8.75 -12.96 7.91
N GLN A 220 8.32 -12.32 6.80
CA GLN A 220 7.23 -11.33 6.84
C GLN A 220 5.93 -11.93 7.40
N VAL A 221 5.57 -13.13 6.97
CA VAL A 221 4.36 -13.80 7.44
C VAL A 221 4.49 -14.24 8.90
N GLN A 222 5.66 -14.67 9.37
CA GLN A 222 5.89 -14.92 10.79
C GLN A 222 5.72 -13.66 11.65
N GLU A 223 6.20 -12.51 11.18
CA GLU A 223 5.97 -11.24 11.88
C GLU A 223 4.49 -10.83 11.86
N LEU A 224 3.79 -11.03 10.73
CA LEU A 224 2.34 -10.85 10.66
C LEU A 224 1.60 -11.69 11.71
N LEU A 225 1.92 -12.98 11.82
CA LEU A 225 1.31 -13.86 12.82
C LEU A 225 1.50 -13.36 14.24
N LYS A 226 2.71 -12.84 14.57
CA LYS A 226 2.99 -12.26 15.89
C LYS A 226 2.17 -10.98 16.13
N LEU A 227 2.01 -10.13 15.10
CA LEU A 227 1.17 -8.92 15.20
C LEU A 227 -0.30 -9.28 15.43
N LEU A 228 -0.84 -10.26 14.70
CA LEU A 228 -2.22 -10.72 14.89
C LEU A 228 -2.44 -11.36 16.27
N HIS A 229 -1.37 -11.83 16.94
CA HIS A 229 -1.39 -12.42 18.29
C HIS A 229 -0.65 -11.53 19.30
N SER A 230 -0.72 -10.20 19.16
CA SER A 230 0.05 -9.24 19.97
C SER A 230 -0.16 -9.37 21.49
N ASP A 231 -1.35 -9.83 21.92
CA ASP A 231 -1.69 -10.10 23.33
C ASP A 231 -1.02 -11.37 23.90
N ARG A 232 -0.38 -12.19 23.07
CA ARG A 232 0.31 -13.43 23.49
C ARG A 232 1.76 -13.20 23.91
N GLY A 233 2.24 -11.96 23.90
CA GLY A 233 3.62 -11.61 24.29
C GLY A 233 4.69 -12.14 23.35
N LEU A 234 4.38 -12.41 22.10
CA LEU A 234 5.33 -12.86 21.10
C LEU A 234 6.26 -11.70 20.69
N PRO A 235 7.59 -11.87 20.71
CA PRO A 235 8.52 -10.80 20.36
C PRO A 235 8.48 -10.50 18.86
N THR A 236 8.25 -9.24 18.49
CA THR A 236 8.24 -8.78 17.10
C THR A 236 9.54 -8.06 16.72
N LEU A 237 9.75 -7.88 15.43
CA LEU A 237 10.82 -7.06 14.85
C LEU A 237 10.43 -5.58 14.71
N ALA A 238 9.55 -5.06 15.56
CA ALA A 238 9.12 -3.66 15.51
C ALA A 238 10.31 -2.69 15.52
N GLY A 239 10.39 -1.79 14.52
CA GLY A 239 11.51 -0.87 14.32
C GLY A 239 12.84 -1.52 13.94
N LYS A 240 12.83 -2.78 13.53
CA LYS A 240 14.02 -3.58 13.22
C LYS A 240 13.95 -4.17 11.81
N CYS A 241 15.09 -4.63 11.35
CA CYS A 241 15.27 -5.32 10.09
C CYS A 241 15.92 -6.68 10.31
N TYR A 242 15.30 -7.73 9.85
CA TYR A 242 15.95 -9.01 9.64
C TYR A 242 16.72 -8.97 8.32
N VAL A 243 18.01 -9.27 8.35
CA VAL A 243 18.88 -9.34 7.17
C VAL A 243 19.30 -10.78 6.96
N PHE A 244 19.16 -11.27 5.73
CA PHE A 244 19.57 -12.59 5.30
C PHE A 244 20.60 -12.49 4.19
N ASN A 245 21.74 -13.15 4.35
CA ASN A 245 22.76 -13.33 3.34
C ASN A 245 22.78 -14.77 2.85
N GLY A 246 22.19 -15.01 1.68
CA GLY A 246 22.08 -16.36 1.12
C GLY A 246 23.40 -16.93 0.55
N LEU A 247 24.46 -16.14 0.41
CA LEU A 247 25.78 -16.64 0.00
C LEU A 247 26.49 -17.36 1.14
N THR A 248 26.35 -16.84 2.37
CA THR A 248 26.99 -17.37 3.58
C THR A 248 26.02 -18.11 4.50
N HIS A 249 24.71 -18.00 4.25
CA HIS A 249 23.62 -18.43 5.12
C HIS A 249 23.59 -17.74 6.49
N ASP A 250 24.23 -16.58 6.61
CA ASP A 250 24.18 -15.76 7.82
C ASP A 250 22.86 -14.97 7.87
N SER A 251 22.40 -14.75 9.10
CA SER A 251 21.29 -13.82 9.34
C SER A 251 21.52 -13.04 10.63
N TYR A 252 21.06 -11.79 10.65
CA TYR A 252 21.16 -10.92 11.81
C TYR A 252 20.03 -9.89 11.82
N VAL A 253 19.84 -9.26 12.98
CA VAL A 253 18.83 -8.21 13.16
C VAL A 253 19.52 -6.88 13.38
N VAL A 254 19.06 -5.85 12.63
CA VAL A 254 19.50 -4.46 12.78
C VAL A 254 18.35 -3.66 13.39
N GLU A 255 18.65 -2.82 14.36
CA GLU A 255 17.70 -1.87 14.94
C GLU A 255 17.87 -0.51 14.30
N TYR A 256 16.75 0.11 13.89
CA TYR A 256 16.75 1.43 13.28
C TYR A 256 16.52 2.52 14.32
N GLN A 257 17.21 3.65 14.14
CA GLN A 257 17.03 4.83 14.97
C GLN A 257 15.86 5.68 14.42
N ARG A 258 14.92 6.04 15.30
CA ARG A 258 13.86 6.99 14.96
C ARG A 258 14.46 8.38 14.77
N LYS A 259 14.22 9.02 13.62
CA LYS A 259 14.62 10.40 13.36
C LYS A 259 13.54 11.33 13.93
N PRO A 260 13.90 12.28 14.80
CA PRO A 260 12.90 13.14 15.48
C PRO A 260 12.18 14.10 14.52
N ASP A 261 12.82 14.47 13.42
CA ASP A 261 12.34 15.38 12.39
C ASP A 261 11.77 14.67 11.14
N CYS A 262 11.45 13.40 11.26
CA CYS A 262 10.92 12.62 10.14
C CYS A 262 9.47 12.99 9.83
N MET A 263 9.22 13.44 8.61
CA MET A 263 7.91 13.89 8.15
C MET A 263 6.85 12.76 8.04
N SER A 264 7.30 11.50 7.94
CA SER A 264 6.37 10.35 7.88
C SER A 264 5.76 9.96 9.23
N HIS A 265 6.10 10.63 10.33
CA HIS A 265 5.54 10.31 11.65
C HIS A 265 4.24 11.05 11.94
N ASP A 266 3.70 11.76 10.96
CA ASP A 266 2.41 12.43 11.07
C ASP A 266 1.28 11.39 11.12
N THR A 267 0.40 11.52 12.13
CA THR A 267 -0.72 10.62 12.35
C THR A 267 -2.00 11.45 12.47
N TYR A 268 -3.05 11.04 11.79
CA TYR A 268 -4.36 11.67 11.89
C TYR A 268 -5.06 11.17 13.16
N GLU A 269 -5.13 12.02 14.19
CA GLU A 269 -5.63 11.63 15.51
C GLU A 269 -7.13 11.35 15.51
N GLU A 270 -7.93 12.25 14.92
CA GLU A 270 -9.38 12.10 14.81
C GLU A 270 -9.80 12.14 13.34
N ILE A 271 -10.37 11.03 12.85
CA ILE A 271 -10.86 10.91 11.49
C ILE A 271 -12.38 10.82 11.54
N GLU A 272 -13.05 11.80 10.97
CA GLU A 272 -14.48 11.90 10.92
C GLU A 272 -15.04 11.20 9.67
N GLU A 273 -15.82 10.16 9.88
CA GLU A 273 -16.50 9.45 8.79
C GLU A 273 -17.67 10.29 8.26
N ARG A 274 -17.69 10.49 6.94
CA ARG A 274 -18.73 11.26 6.25
C ARG A 274 -19.39 10.39 5.17
N PRO A 275 -20.72 10.40 5.08
CA PRO A 275 -21.43 9.67 4.04
C PRO A 275 -21.30 10.39 2.68
N TRP A 276 -20.06 10.70 2.31
CA TRP A 276 -19.71 11.33 1.05
C TRP A 276 -19.14 10.30 0.08
N SER A 277 -19.45 10.44 -1.20
CA SER A 277 -18.81 9.70 -2.29
C SER A 277 -17.92 10.65 -3.08
N VAL A 278 -16.67 10.23 -3.34
CA VAL A 278 -15.77 11.03 -4.19
C VAL A 278 -16.30 11.19 -5.62
N ARG A 279 -17.15 10.26 -6.08
CA ARG A 279 -17.74 10.26 -7.43
C ARG A 279 -18.83 11.33 -7.61
N THR A 280 -19.51 11.69 -6.53
CA THR A 280 -20.65 12.62 -6.59
C THR A 280 -20.43 13.92 -5.83
N MET A 281 -19.53 13.95 -4.86
CA MET A 281 -19.18 15.15 -4.10
C MET A 281 -18.38 16.11 -4.97
N THR A 282 -18.98 17.24 -5.33
CA THR A 282 -18.25 18.32 -6.02
C THR A 282 -17.34 19.06 -5.06
N LEU A 283 -16.28 19.65 -5.58
CA LEU A 283 -15.35 20.46 -4.78
C LEU A 283 -16.04 21.65 -4.12
N LYS A 284 -17.03 22.23 -4.81
CA LYS A 284 -17.88 23.30 -4.28
C LYS A 284 -18.61 22.87 -3.02
N ASN A 285 -19.25 21.70 -3.05
CA ASN A 285 -19.98 21.18 -1.91
C ASN A 285 -19.01 20.79 -0.80
N LEU A 286 -17.89 20.15 -1.13
CA LEU A 286 -16.90 19.71 -0.18
C LEU A 286 -16.30 20.90 0.60
N ILE A 287 -15.85 21.95 -0.08
CA ILE A 287 -15.31 23.13 0.58
C ILE A 287 -16.39 23.88 1.38
N SER A 288 -17.64 23.87 0.91
CA SER A 288 -18.76 24.47 1.64
C SER A 288 -19.02 23.75 2.98
N GLU A 289 -19.00 22.42 2.99
CA GLU A 289 -19.15 21.64 4.24
C GLU A 289 -17.97 21.87 5.19
N ILE A 290 -16.73 21.91 4.68
CA ILE A 290 -15.54 22.22 5.50
C ILE A 290 -15.65 23.63 6.12
N LYS A 291 -16.02 24.64 5.33
CA LYS A 291 -16.19 26.01 5.82
C LYS A 291 -17.30 26.15 6.86
N LYS A 292 -18.40 25.44 6.67
CA LYS A 292 -19.52 25.42 7.62
C LYS A 292 -19.09 24.90 9.01
N GLU A 293 -18.16 23.96 9.05
CA GLU A 293 -17.70 23.34 10.28
C GLU A 293 -16.50 24.02 10.92
N MET A 294 -15.59 24.60 10.11
CA MET A 294 -14.31 25.15 10.57
C MET A 294 -14.23 26.69 10.41
N GLY A 295 -15.20 27.31 9.75
CA GLY A 295 -15.24 28.75 9.50
C GLY A 295 -14.89 29.14 8.06
N GLU A 296 -15.28 30.37 7.68
CA GLU A 296 -15.19 30.89 6.30
C GLU A 296 -13.77 30.90 5.71
N ASN A 297 -12.75 30.97 6.56
CA ASN A 297 -11.35 30.96 6.11
C ASN A 297 -10.77 29.55 5.97
N ALA A 298 -11.59 28.51 6.15
CA ALA A 298 -11.13 27.14 6.01
C ALA A 298 -10.81 26.82 4.54
N VAL A 299 -9.79 25.98 4.35
CA VAL A 299 -9.35 25.46 3.08
C VAL A 299 -9.32 23.93 3.10
N LEU A 300 -9.50 23.32 1.95
CA LEU A 300 -9.24 21.90 1.74
C LEU A 300 -7.77 21.74 1.35
N ASP A 301 -6.97 21.11 2.19
CA ASP A 301 -5.59 20.77 1.86
C ASP A 301 -5.55 19.44 1.09
N LEU A 302 -4.78 19.43 0.02
CA LEU A 302 -4.57 18.26 -0.82
C LEU A 302 -3.28 17.55 -0.37
N ASP A 303 -3.30 16.23 -0.28
CA ASP A 303 -2.11 15.43 0.08
C ASP A 303 -1.10 15.32 -1.08
N ARG A 304 -1.43 15.90 -2.23
CA ARG A 304 -0.64 15.89 -3.47
C ARG A 304 -0.90 17.10 -4.34
N ASP A 305 0.06 17.41 -5.21
CA ASP A 305 -0.09 18.48 -6.19
C ASP A 305 -1.03 18.07 -7.32
N ILE A 306 -2.03 18.90 -7.58
CA ILE A 306 -2.92 18.74 -8.73
C ILE A 306 -2.52 19.74 -9.80
N ALA A 307 -2.17 19.24 -11.00
CA ALA A 307 -2.00 20.07 -12.17
C ALA A 307 -3.36 20.51 -12.69
N THR A 308 -3.55 21.81 -12.88
CA THR A 308 -4.84 22.38 -13.30
C THR A 308 -4.86 22.73 -14.78
N VAL A 309 -3.92 23.52 -15.25
CA VAL A 309 -3.82 23.97 -16.63
C VAL A 309 -2.40 23.84 -17.16
N ALA A 310 -2.25 23.26 -18.35
CA ALA A 310 -0.99 23.30 -19.08
C ALA A 310 -0.98 24.46 -20.08
N LYS A 311 0.15 25.18 -20.17
CA LYS A 311 0.36 26.34 -21.04
C LYS A 311 1.56 26.14 -21.96
N CYS A 312 1.36 26.39 -23.23
CA CYS A 312 2.43 26.34 -24.25
C CYS A 312 2.95 27.73 -24.60
N THR A 313 4.23 27.80 -24.92
CA THR A 313 4.85 29.05 -25.44
C THR A 313 4.23 29.54 -26.75
N CYS A 314 3.46 28.74 -27.48
CA CYS A 314 2.71 29.13 -28.67
C CYS A 314 1.34 29.77 -28.36
N GLY A 315 0.94 29.85 -27.07
CA GLY A 315 -0.33 30.43 -26.64
C GLY A 315 -1.44 29.37 -26.40
N GLU A 316 -1.21 28.10 -26.74
CA GLU A 316 -2.16 27.00 -26.49
C GLU A 316 -2.27 26.73 -25.00
N CYS A 317 -3.50 26.50 -24.51
CA CYS A 317 -3.79 26.10 -23.13
C CYS A 317 -4.62 24.83 -23.14
N LYS A 318 -4.38 23.95 -22.14
CA LYS A 318 -5.09 22.67 -21.97
C LYS A 318 -5.41 22.45 -20.50
N ASP A 319 -6.67 22.20 -20.19
CA ASP A 319 -7.09 21.76 -18.85
C ASP A 319 -6.61 20.34 -18.58
N ILE A 320 -6.09 20.08 -17.38
CA ILE A 320 -5.56 18.79 -16.97
C ILE A 320 -6.40 18.20 -15.84
N TYR A 321 -6.40 18.80 -14.66
CA TYR A 321 -7.07 18.37 -13.42
C TYR A 321 -6.67 16.95 -12.98
N ALA A 322 -5.40 16.70 -12.81
CA ALA A 322 -4.85 15.42 -12.40
C ALA A 322 -3.66 15.58 -11.46
N PRO A 323 -3.41 14.59 -10.56
CA PRO A 323 -2.20 14.56 -9.77
C PRO A 323 -0.95 14.64 -10.65
N VAL A 324 0.00 15.51 -10.28
CA VAL A 324 1.20 15.80 -11.08
C VAL A 324 2.00 14.52 -11.41
N HIS A 325 2.12 13.61 -10.47
CA HIS A 325 2.88 12.38 -10.65
C HIS A 325 2.18 11.33 -11.55
N LYS A 326 0.89 11.51 -11.86
CA LYS A 326 0.19 10.72 -12.90
C LYS A 326 0.45 11.22 -14.31
N LEU A 327 0.94 12.45 -14.48
CA LEU A 327 1.18 13.02 -15.79
C LEU A 327 2.35 12.31 -16.49
N ARG A 328 2.08 11.86 -17.70
CA ARG A 328 3.10 11.33 -18.60
C ARG A 328 3.56 12.41 -19.57
N GLY A 329 4.76 12.25 -20.13
CA GLY A 329 5.28 13.20 -21.10
C GLY A 329 4.33 13.50 -22.26
N VAL A 330 3.53 12.52 -22.69
CA VAL A 330 2.51 12.69 -23.74
C VAL A 330 1.34 13.57 -23.32
N ASP A 331 1.02 13.64 -22.03
CA ASP A 331 -0.13 14.41 -21.52
C ASP A 331 0.16 15.91 -21.56
N ILE A 332 1.43 16.29 -21.55
CA ILE A 332 1.93 17.67 -21.54
C ILE A 332 2.59 18.08 -22.87
N VAL A 333 2.33 17.35 -23.95
CA VAL A 333 2.74 17.75 -25.31
C VAL A 333 1.67 18.67 -25.91
N CYS A 334 2.09 19.81 -26.42
CA CYS A 334 1.21 20.76 -27.10
C CYS A 334 0.66 20.15 -28.40
N PRO A 335 -0.68 20.08 -28.57
CA PRO A 335 -1.27 19.51 -29.78
C PRO A 335 -0.99 20.36 -31.03
N SER A 336 -0.75 21.67 -30.87
CA SER A 336 -0.57 22.59 -31.97
C SER A 336 0.89 22.69 -32.48
N CYS A 337 1.90 22.58 -31.60
CA CYS A 337 3.30 22.76 -31.99
C CYS A 337 4.25 21.65 -31.56
N GLY A 338 3.77 20.61 -30.85
CA GLY A 338 4.55 19.45 -30.41
C GLY A 338 5.57 19.72 -29.30
N LYS A 339 5.63 20.95 -28.75
CA LYS A 339 6.54 21.27 -27.63
C LYS A 339 5.95 20.84 -26.30
N THR A 340 6.81 20.57 -25.34
CA THR A 340 6.41 20.33 -23.95
C THR A 340 5.80 21.60 -23.34
N MET A 341 4.64 21.45 -22.69
CA MET A 341 3.93 22.53 -22.01
C MET A 341 4.39 22.62 -20.55
N SER A 342 4.38 23.81 -19.98
CA SER A 342 4.44 24.01 -18.52
C SER A 342 3.03 23.92 -17.93
N PHE A 343 2.90 23.54 -16.66
CA PHE A 343 1.59 23.45 -16.00
C PHE A 343 1.57 24.18 -14.66
N GLU A 344 0.39 24.65 -14.28
CA GLU A 344 0.12 25.25 -12.98
C GLU A 344 -0.34 24.14 -12.00
N THR A 345 0.06 24.27 -10.73
CA THR A 345 -0.30 23.33 -9.68
C THR A 345 -0.98 24.00 -8.51
N ILE A 346 -1.83 23.26 -7.82
CA ILE A 346 -2.44 23.66 -6.55
C ILE A 346 -2.20 22.60 -5.49
N HIS A 347 -2.10 23.03 -4.23
CA HIS A 347 -1.98 22.21 -3.03
C HIS A 347 -3.22 22.29 -2.13
N SER A 348 -4.03 23.33 -2.31
CA SER A 348 -5.22 23.57 -1.51
C SER A 348 -6.31 24.20 -2.34
N ILE A 349 -7.55 24.07 -1.88
CA ILE A 349 -8.75 24.63 -2.48
C ILE A 349 -9.42 25.50 -1.44
N ASP A 350 -9.63 26.79 -1.77
CA ASP A 350 -10.25 27.78 -0.86
C ASP A 350 -11.66 28.19 -1.28
N GLY A 351 -12.12 27.70 -2.43
CA GLY A 351 -13.44 28.02 -3.00
C GLY A 351 -13.44 29.15 -4.02
N SER A 352 -12.26 29.69 -4.39
CA SER A 352 -12.11 30.70 -5.44
C SER A 352 -11.83 30.11 -6.82
N GLU A 353 -11.57 28.81 -6.91
CA GLU A 353 -11.15 28.11 -8.13
C GLU A 353 -12.29 28.01 -9.15
N GLN A 354 -11.93 28.06 -10.45
CA GLN A 354 -12.89 28.01 -11.55
C GLN A 354 -13.47 26.59 -11.80
N PHE A 355 -12.86 25.54 -11.24
CA PHE A 355 -13.22 24.14 -11.46
C PHE A 355 -13.98 23.49 -10.29
N LEU A 356 -14.60 24.26 -9.43
CA LEU A 356 -15.33 23.80 -8.24
C LEU A 356 -16.52 22.88 -8.55
N ASP A 357 -17.03 22.90 -9.75
CA ASP A 357 -18.12 22.00 -10.19
C ASP A 357 -17.62 20.56 -10.46
N LYS A 358 -16.30 20.34 -10.54
CA LYS A 358 -15.73 19.00 -10.65
C LYS A 358 -15.93 18.22 -9.36
N THR A 359 -16.05 16.89 -9.50
CA THR A 359 -16.08 15.97 -8.35
C THR A 359 -14.67 15.76 -7.79
N ALA A 360 -14.60 15.31 -6.55
CA ALA A 360 -13.33 14.93 -5.93
C ALA A 360 -12.59 13.85 -6.75
N PHE A 361 -13.33 12.90 -7.34
CA PHE A 361 -12.77 11.86 -8.19
C PHE A 361 -12.18 12.40 -9.49
N GLU A 362 -12.80 13.39 -10.12
CA GLU A 362 -12.31 14.00 -11.37
C GLU A 362 -10.98 14.73 -11.23
N ILE A 363 -10.61 15.20 -10.04
CA ILE A 363 -9.29 15.77 -9.76
C ILE A 363 -8.29 14.75 -9.21
N GLY A 364 -8.69 13.47 -9.14
CA GLY A 364 -7.81 12.35 -8.76
C GLY A 364 -7.80 12.00 -7.28
N ILE A 365 -8.77 12.43 -6.47
CA ILE A 365 -8.97 11.94 -5.12
C ILE A 365 -9.52 10.52 -5.20
N PRO A 366 -8.83 9.50 -4.65
CA PRO A 366 -9.26 8.10 -4.79
C PRO A 366 -10.45 7.75 -3.88
N LEU A 367 -11.07 6.59 -4.13
CA LEU A 367 -12.16 6.07 -3.31
C LEU A 367 -11.73 5.91 -1.86
N LEU A 368 -12.65 6.17 -0.93
CA LEU A 368 -12.41 6.08 0.53
C LEU A 368 -11.22 6.93 1.01
N HIS A 369 -10.94 8.04 0.33
CA HIS A 369 -9.84 8.89 0.77
C HIS A 369 -10.22 9.68 2.03
N ILE A 370 -9.18 10.13 2.76
CA ILE A 370 -9.30 11.03 3.89
C ILE A 370 -8.70 12.36 3.45
N VAL A 371 -9.51 13.39 3.47
CA VAL A 371 -9.10 14.76 3.12
C VAL A 371 -8.92 15.59 4.38
N ALA A 372 -8.05 16.60 4.32
CA ALA A 372 -7.78 17.50 5.43
C ALA A 372 -8.43 18.87 5.19
N GLY A 373 -9.24 19.32 6.13
CA GLY A 373 -9.67 20.70 6.24
C GLY A 373 -8.72 21.45 7.17
N ARG A 374 -8.30 22.66 6.81
CA ARG A 374 -7.45 23.51 7.65
C ARG A 374 -8.02 24.90 7.81
N CYS A 375 -8.05 25.40 9.05
CA CYS A 375 -8.37 26.79 9.37
C CYS A 375 -7.35 27.33 10.36
N GLY A 376 -6.43 28.17 9.90
CA GLY A 376 -5.28 28.60 10.68
C GLY A 376 -4.39 27.42 11.08
N TYR A 377 -4.29 27.13 12.37
CA TYR A 377 -3.53 25.98 12.92
C TYR A 377 -4.40 24.74 13.20
N GLU A 378 -5.72 24.88 13.09
CA GLU A 378 -6.64 23.75 13.28
C GLU A 378 -6.69 22.89 12.02
N MET A 379 -6.53 21.58 12.22
CA MET A 379 -6.66 20.56 11.17
C MET A 379 -7.77 19.59 11.55
N ARG A 380 -8.63 19.23 10.61
CA ARG A 380 -9.64 18.16 10.75
C ARG A 380 -9.58 17.24 9.54
N TYR A 381 -9.87 15.97 9.76
CA TYR A 381 -9.74 14.93 8.75
C TYR A 381 -11.07 14.28 8.48
N PHE A 382 -11.49 14.25 7.21
CA PHE A 382 -12.80 13.78 6.79
C PHE A 382 -12.64 12.59 5.83
N GLU A 383 -13.20 11.44 6.20
CA GLU A 383 -13.18 10.23 5.36
C GLU A 383 -14.44 10.13 4.53
N PHE A 384 -14.29 9.90 3.22
CA PHE A 384 -15.36 9.53 2.30
C PHE A 384 -15.74 8.07 2.51
N THR A 385 -16.98 7.76 2.93
CA THR A 385 -17.38 6.39 3.29
C THR A 385 -18.45 5.77 2.39
N SER A 386 -19.17 6.56 1.56
CA SER A 386 -20.25 6.02 0.73
C SER A 386 -19.78 5.04 -0.34
N ASP A 387 -18.50 5.06 -0.71
CA ASP A 387 -17.92 4.17 -1.71
C ASP A 387 -17.39 2.85 -1.11
N THR A 388 -17.70 2.55 0.16
CA THR A 388 -17.17 1.37 0.89
C THR A 388 -17.57 0.06 0.22
N ASP A 389 -18.83 -0.06 -0.21
CA ASP A 389 -19.30 -1.29 -0.85
C ASP A 389 -18.61 -1.53 -2.20
N GLU A 390 -18.31 -0.47 -2.98
CA GLU A 390 -17.58 -0.59 -4.25
C GLU A 390 -16.17 -1.18 -4.02
N VAL A 391 -15.50 -0.74 -2.96
CA VAL A 391 -14.12 -1.17 -2.64
C VAL A 391 -14.10 -2.55 -2.01
N PHE A 392 -15.05 -2.89 -1.14
CA PHE A 392 -15.02 -4.12 -0.34
C PHE A 392 -16.07 -5.16 -0.74
N GLU A 393 -16.82 -4.95 -1.84
CA GLU A 393 -17.76 -5.94 -2.34
C GLU A 393 -17.10 -7.29 -2.57
N GLY A 394 -17.69 -8.35 -2.00
CA GLY A 394 -17.20 -9.73 -2.10
C GLY A 394 -16.14 -10.14 -1.05
N LEU A 395 -15.74 -9.23 -0.13
CA LEU A 395 -14.80 -9.51 0.96
C LEU A 395 -15.48 -9.82 2.29
#